data_37d9602a43801425156272ec4e67d4d9
#
_entry.id   37d9602a43801425156272ec4e67d4d9
#
_cell.length_a   1.000
_cell.length_b   1.000
_cell.length_c   1.000
_cell.angle_alpha   90.00
_cell.angle_beta   90.00
_cell.angle_gamma   90.00
#
_symmetry.space_group_name_H-M   'P 1'
#
loop_
_entity.id
_entity.type
_entity.pdbx_description
1 polymer ?
#
loop_
_entity_poly.entity_id
_entity_poly.type
_entity_poly.pdbx_seq_one_letter_code
_entity_poly.pdbx_strand_id
1 'polypeptide(L)'
;MGHSILSPWYWFLKLSATLVRALVYLKRGTQHYLRNRPLPDGIVRETLKVPSRDKGRFIGVDLYRPADAAASAKLPVIVNWHGSGYVIPSWGEDREYVVGAVKALGCIVLDCDYRKGPEYPYPSGHDDAEDVVGWVLSQSQRFDVTKVALSGFSSGAALALNTANFYGPSKIHAISALYPPVDVAHPQPPKPVPYEPRSGLYLSPGAVRLFNNSYMPILATREEPRFRIRGLETSRFPNHIFIACGDVDLLHSTAKKYFDELVQTEKDKSITFVSVEREEHAWDKMPLVPESVKARDDVYRQMFDNIKTSFSS
;
A
#
# COMPACT_ATOMS: atom_id res chain seq x y z
N MET A 1 8.89 -18.65 11.79
CA MET A 1 9.24 -18.32 13.19
C MET A 1 10.03 -17.01 13.17
N GLY A 2 9.59 -16.00 13.94
CA GLY A 2 10.32 -14.73 14.07
C GLY A 2 11.67 -14.88 14.76
N HIS A 3 12.42 -13.80 14.84
CA HIS A 3 13.62 -13.76 15.69
C HIS A 3 13.23 -14.11 17.14
N SER A 4 13.98 -14.98 17.77
CA SER A 4 13.85 -15.20 19.21
C SER A 4 14.09 -13.86 19.94
N ILE A 5 13.21 -13.49 20.87
CA ILE A 5 13.40 -12.33 21.76
C ILE A 5 14.68 -12.43 22.60
N LEU A 6 15.27 -13.62 22.68
CA LEU A 6 16.55 -13.85 23.34
C LEU A 6 17.75 -13.55 22.42
N SER A 7 17.53 -13.31 21.12
CA SER A 7 18.62 -13.04 20.16
C SER A 7 19.12 -11.60 20.29
N PRO A 8 20.42 -11.36 20.43
CA PRO A 8 21.01 -10.02 20.35
C PRO A 8 20.68 -9.32 19.03
N TRP A 9 20.54 -10.08 17.94
CA TRP A 9 20.15 -9.56 16.62
C TRP A 9 18.74 -8.99 16.62
N TYR A 10 17.79 -9.62 17.30
CA TYR A 10 16.43 -9.06 17.46
C TYR A 10 16.47 -7.69 18.13
N TRP A 11 17.23 -7.55 19.21
CA TRP A 11 17.34 -6.29 19.94
C TRP A 11 18.05 -5.20 19.14
N PHE A 12 19.06 -5.58 18.35
CA PHE A 12 19.68 -4.66 17.39
C PHE A 12 18.67 -4.15 16.37
N LEU A 13 17.88 -5.01 15.75
CA LEU A 13 16.85 -4.62 14.80
C LEU A 13 15.77 -3.76 15.47
N LYS A 14 15.34 -4.13 16.68
CA LYS A 14 14.34 -3.38 17.44
C LYS A 14 14.82 -1.97 17.79
N LEU A 15 16.05 -1.84 18.24
CA LEU A 15 16.64 -0.51 18.52
C LEU A 15 16.73 0.31 17.23
N SER A 16 17.25 -0.26 16.16
CA SER A 16 17.39 0.41 14.86
C SER A 16 16.01 0.85 14.33
N ALA A 17 15.01 -0.03 14.38
CA ALA A 17 13.64 0.31 13.99
C ALA A 17 13.06 1.44 14.87
N THR A 18 13.30 1.40 16.16
CA THR A 18 12.83 2.45 17.10
C THR A 18 13.45 3.81 16.76
N LEU A 19 14.75 3.86 16.45
CA LEU A 19 15.43 5.09 16.05
C LEU A 19 14.86 5.63 14.74
N VAL A 20 14.66 4.77 13.74
CA VAL A 20 14.04 5.17 12.46
C VAL A 20 12.63 5.69 12.67
N ARG A 21 11.81 5.01 13.49
CA ARG A 21 10.45 5.45 13.86
C ARG A 21 10.47 6.83 14.52
N ALA A 22 11.39 7.06 15.46
CA ALA A 22 11.55 8.34 16.13
C ALA A 22 11.91 9.47 15.14
N LEU A 23 12.84 9.22 14.21
CA LEU A 23 13.21 10.19 13.18
C LEU A 23 12.04 10.50 12.23
N VAL A 24 11.26 9.50 11.83
CA VAL A 24 10.07 9.69 11.01
C VAL A 24 9.02 10.51 11.76
N TYR A 25 8.77 10.21 13.03
CA TYR A 25 7.84 10.99 13.86
C TYR A 25 8.24 12.46 14.03
N LEU A 26 9.53 12.72 14.16
CA LEU A 26 10.03 14.10 14.22
C LEU A 26 9.81 14.86 12.92
N LYS A 27 9.91 14.20 11.77
CA LYS A 27 9.74 14.84 10.45
C LYS A 27 8.29 14.95 9.99
N ARG A 28 7.47 13.91 10.22
CA ARG A 28 6.12 13.78 9.65
C ARG A 28 4.99 13.86 10.68
N GLY A 29 5.30 13.78 11.96
CA GLY A 29 4.34 13.64 13.04
C GLY A 29 4.00 12.17 13.34
N THR A 30 3.35 11.97 14.47
CA THR A 30 2.90 10.63 14.91
C THR A 30 1.64 10.21 14.15
N GLN A 31 1.31 8.91 14.15
CA GLN A 31 0.04 8.41 13.63
C GLN A 31 -1.17 9.15 14.23
N HIS A 32 -1.12 9.45 15.52
CA HIS A 32 -2.18 10.21 16.18
C HIS A 32 -2.37 11.59 15.53
N TYR A 33 -1.29 12.32 15.28
CA TYR A 33 -1.35 13.62 14.59
C TYR A 33 -1.86 13.46 13.15
N LEU A 34 -1.30 12.52 12.38
CA LEU A 34 -1.66 12.32 10.97
C LEU A 34 -3.16 12.02 10.80
N ARG A 35 -3.71 11.15 11.66
CA ARG A 35 -5.12 10.74 11.61
C ARG A 35 -6.07 11.83 12.10
N ASN A 36 -5.66 12.68 13.05
CA ASN A 36 -6.54 13.68 13.67
C ASN A 36 -6.46 15.06 13.01
N ARG A 37 -5.78 15.20 11.86
CA ARG A 37 -5.87 16.43 11.06
C ARG A 37 -7.33 16.72 10.67
N PRO A 38 -7.79 17.98 10.65
CA PRO A 38 -9.15 18.35 10.27
C PRO A 38 -9.50 17.79 8.88
N LEU A 39 -10.69 17.23 8.74
CA LEU A 39 -11.18 16.76 7.45
C LEU A 39 -11.73 17.93 6.64
N PRO A 40 -11.63 17.91 5.32
CA PRO A 40 -12.33 18.86 4.48
C PRO A 40 -13.84 18.62 4.53
N ASP A 41 -14.62 19.65 4.22
CA ASP A 41 -16.07 19.55 4.14
C ASP A 41 -16.52 18.46 3.15
N GLY A 42 -17.66 17.86 3.45
CA GLY A 42 -18.27 16.81 2.64
C GLY A 42 -17.71 15.40 2.89
N ILE A 43 -16.80 15.20 3.85
CA ILE A 43 -16.28 13.88 4.23
C ILE A 43 -16.43 13.65 5.73
N VAL A 44 -16.86 12.46 6.07
CA VAL A 44 -16.88 11.95 7.45
C VAL A 44 -15.95 10.77 7.62
N ARG A 45 -15.41 10.63 8.82
CA ARG A 45 -14.55 9.49 9.22
C ARG A 45 -15.09 8.80 10.45
N GLU A 46 -15.04 7.48 10.42
CA GLU A 46 -15.33 6.60 11.55
C GLU A 46 -14.12 5.66 11.76
N THR A 47 -13.67 5.48 13.00
CA THR A 47 -12.64 4.48 13.31
C THR A 47 -13.30 3.15 13.70
N LEU A 48 -12.95 2.10 12.98
CA LEU A 48 -13.44 0.74 13.16
C LEU A 48 -12.40 -0.15 13.83
N LYS A 49 -12.88 -1.19 14.49
CA LYS A 49 -12.08 -2.31 14.99
C LYS A 49 -12.48 -3.57 14.23
N VAL A 50 -11.70 -3.94 13.21
CA VAL A 50 -11.97 -5.13 12.40
C VAL A 50 -11.41 -6.36 13.11
N PRO A 51 -12.20 -7.44 13.30
CA PRO A 51 -11.69 -8.67 13.92
C PRO A 51 -10.54 -9.26 13.10
N SER A 52 -9.50 -9.68 13.79
CA SER A 52 -8.39 -10.44 13.21
C SER A 52 -8.65 -11.95 13.38
N ARG A 53 -7.96 -12.77 12.56
CA ARG A 53 -7.88 -14.23 12.76
C ARG A 53 -7.30 -14.62 14.11
N ASP A 54 -6.50 -13.75 14.74
CA ASP A 54 -5.96 -13.96 16.07
C ASP A 54 -7.05 -13.63 17.12
N LYS A 55 -7.42 -14.61 17.92
CA LYS A 55 -8.50 -14.50 18.90
C LYS A 55 -8.31 -13.30 19.84
N GLY A 56 -9.33 -12.44 19.90
CA GLY A 56 -9.35 -11.27 20.78
C GLY A 56 -8.59 -10.05 20.28
N ARG A 57 -7.96 -10.13 19.08
CA ARG A 57 -7.26 -9.00 18.47
C ARG A 57 -8.13 -8.31 17.43
N PHE A 58 -7.93 -7.01 17.30
CA PHE A 58 -8.60 -6.18 16.30
C PHE A 58 -7.58 -5.37 15.50
N ILE A 59 -7.90 -5.14 14.22
CA ILE A 59 -7.15 -4.30 13.31
C ILE A 59 -7.82 -2.94 13.27
N GLY A 60 -7.03 -1.86 13.41
CA GLY A 60 -7.51 -0.49 13.31
C GLY A 60 -7.75 -0.11 11.85
N VAL A 61 -8.93 0.46 11.57
CA VAL A 61 -9.32 0.90 10.23
C VAL A 61 -10.06 2.22 10.35
N ASP A 62 -9.63 3.25 9.61
CA ASP A 62 -10.39 4.48 9.46
C ASP A 62 -11.24 4.39 8.18
N LEU A 63 -12.56 4.40 8.35
CA LEU A 63 -13.53 4.43 7.27
C LEU A 63 -13.83 5.89 6.90
N TYR A 64 -13.59 6.27 5.66
CA TYR A 64 -13.94 7.56 5.09
C TYR A 64 -15.07 7.39 4.09
N ARG A 65 -16.05 8.32 4.12
CA ARG A 65 -17.20 8.30 3.20
C ARG A 65 -17.70 9.70 2.92
N PRO A 66 -18.49 9.93 1.82
CA PRO A 66 -19.20 11.17 1.61
C PRO A 66 -20.16 11.45 2.77
N ALA A 67 -20.21 12.71 3.24
CA ALA A 67 -21.09 13.12 4.34
C ALA A 67 -22.57 13.16 3.95
N ASP A 68 -22.86 13.44 2.67
CA ASP A 68 -24.21 13.53 2.08
C ASP A 68 -24.78 12.16 1.68
N ALA A 69 -23.97 11.11 1.64
CA ALA A 69 -24.46 9.78 1.37
C ALA A 69 -25.29 9.25 2.55
N ALA A 70 -26.49 8.73 2.27
CA ALA A 70 -27.32 8.13 3.31
C ALA A 70 -26.58 7.06 4.12
N ALA A 71 -26.82 6.99 5.42
CA ALA A 71 -26.12 6.02 6.29
C ALA A 71 -26.35 4.56 5.85
N SER A 72 -27.50 4.26 5.22
CA SER A 72 -27.85 2.96 4.68
C SER A 72 -27.36 2.71 3.25
N ALA A 73 -26.75 3.71 2.59
CA ALA A 73 -26.27 3.55 1.22
C ALA A 73 -25.09 2.57 1.17
N LYS A 74 -25.22 1.55 0.34
CA LYS A 74 -24.14 0.61 0.03
C LYS A 74 -23.29 1.20 -1.08
N LEU A 75 -22.14 1.74 -0.70
CA LEU A 75 -21.21 2.35 -1.64
C LEU A 75 -20.09 1.35 -2.02
N PRO A 76 -19.48 1.49 -3.21
CA PRO A 76 -18.25 0.80 -3.56
C PRO A 76 -17.15 1.03 -2.52
N VAL A 77 -16.23 0.08 -2.40
CA VAL A 77 -15.19 0.11 -1.35
C VAL A 77 -13.79 0.06 -1.94
N ILE A 78 -12.94 0.95 -1.46
CA ILE A 78 -11.50 0.86 -1.65
C ILE A 78 -10.87 0.50 -0.30
N VAL A 79 -10.04 -0.55 -0.26
CA VAL A 79 -9.22 -0.88 0.91
C VAL A 79 -7.80 -0.43 0.64
N ASN A 80 -7.27 0.45 1.50
CA ASN A 80 -5.97 1.09 1.35
C ASN A 80 -5.02 0.73 2.48
N TRP A 81 -3.74 0.53 2.16
CA TRP A 81 -2.65 0.32 3.12
C TRP A 81 -1.51 1.28 2.87
N HIS A 82 -1.08 1.95 3.94
CA HIS A 82 0.02 2.91 3.90
C HIS A 82 1.40 2.26 3.68
N GLY A 83 2.34 3.04 3.15
CA GLY A 83 3.75 2.67 3.08
C GLY A 83 4.41 2.68 4.47
N SER A 84 5.35 1.75 4.69
CA SER A 84 6.03 1.66 5.98
C SER A 84 7.34 0.86 5.95
N GLY A 85 7.70 0.24 4.81
CA GLY A 85 8.72 -0.82 4.78
C GLY A 85 8.39 -1.98 5.74
N TYR A 86 7.11 -2.19 6.08
CA TYR A 86 6.62 -3.11 7.12
C TYR A 86 7.14 -2.83 8.54
N VAL A 87 7.74 -1.68 8.77
CA VAL A 87 8.39 -1.33 10.05
C VAL A 87 7.84 -0.04 10.64
N ILE A 88 7.59 0.97 9.83
CA ILE A 88 7.24 2.31 10.29
C ILE A 88 5.72 2.43 10.47
N PRO A 89 5.22 2.78 11.67
CA PRO A 89 3.80 3.09 11.85
C PRO A 89 3.47 4.44 11.19
N SER A 90 2.74 4.40 10.07
CA SER A 90 2.38 5.58 9.26
C SER A 90 0.89 5.66 8.92
N TRP A 91 0.04 5.00 9.70
CA TRP A 91 -1.42 5.04 9.50
C TRP A 91 -1.95 6.48 9.51
N GLY A 92 -2.71 6.82 8.46
CA GLY A 92 -3.21 8.17 8.19
C GLY A 92 -2.29 9.03 7.32
N GLU A 93 -1.14 8.51 6.86
CA GLU A 93 -0.24 9.24 5.95
C GLU A 93 -0.88 9.43 4.57
N ASP A 94 -1.72 8.50 4.13
CA ASP A 94 -2.34 8.50 2.80
C ASP A 94 -3.58 9.40 2.67
N ARG A 95 -3.79 10.29 3.63
CA ARG A 95 -4.98 11.13 3.74
C ARG A 95 -5.34 11.88 2.45
N GLU A 96 -4.36 12.44 1.74
CA GLU A 96 -4.60 13.18 0.50
C GLU A 96 -5.21 12.27 -0.58
N TYR A 97 -4.66 11.07 -0.73
CA TYR A 97 -5.21 10.04 -1.62
C TYR A 97 -6.61 9.60 -1.18
N VAL A 98 -6.78 9.26 0.10
CA VAL A 98 -8.05 8.78 0.67
C VAL A 98 -9.18 9.79 0.47
N VAL A 99 -8.93 11.06 0.83
CA VAL A 99 -9.87 12.16 0.66
C VAL A 99 -10.18 12.40 -0.82
N GLY A 100 -9.15 12.38 -1.67
CA GLY A 100 -9.30 12.51 -3.12
C GLY A 100 -10.19 11.41 -3.72
N ALA A 101 -9.97 10.16 -3.32
CA ALA A 101 -10.76 9.02 -3.79
C ALA A 101 -12.23 9.11 -3.37
N VAL A 102 -12.52 9.46 -2.12
CA VAL A 102 -13.90 9.68 -1.65
C VAL A 102 -14.59 10.74 -2.47
N LYS A 103 -13.93 11.89 -2.71
CA LYS A 103 -14.50 13.00 -3.50
C LYS A 103 -14.71 12.65 -4.96
N ALA A 104 -13.73 11.98 -5.57
CA ALA A 104 -13.75 11.67 -7.00
C ALA A 104 -14.71 10.54 -7.37
N LEU A 105 -14.87 9.55 -6.48
CA LEU A 105 -15.57 8.30 -6.78
C LEU A 105 -16.90 8.14 -6.02
N GLY A 106 -17.18 8.98 -5.01
CA GLY A 106 -18.35 8.80 -4.16
C GLY A 106 -18.38 7.47 -3.41
N CYS A 107 -17.20 6.90 -3.14
CA CYS A 107 -17.04 5.57 -2.53
C CYS A 107 -16.69 5.64 -1.04
N ILE A 108 -16.64 4.49 -0.40
CA ILE A 108 -16.01 4.32 0.91
C ILE A 108 -14.53 3.98 0.71
N VAL A 109 -13.66 4.61 1.50
CA VAL A 109 -12.25 4.22 1.59
C VAL A 109 -11.96 3.76 3.01
N LEU A 110 -11.41 2.55 3.14
CA LEU A 110 -10.92 1.99 4.38
C LEU A 110 -9.40 2.17 4.41
N ASP A 111 -8.91 3.11 5.22
CA ASP A 111 -7.50 3.33 5.46
C ASP A 111 -7.05 2.46 6.63
N CYS A 112 -6.25 1.44 6.35
CA CYS A 112 -6.01 0.33 7.26
C CYS A 112 -4.62 0.38 7.88
N ASP A 113 -4.55 0.12 9.18
CA ASP A 113 -3.32 -0.26 9.86
C ASP A 113 -3.02 -1.75 9.66
N TYR A 114 -1.82 -2.17 9.98
CA TYR A 114 -1.37 -3.56 9.97
C TYR A 114 -0.16 -3.74 10.88
N ARG A 115 0.12 -4.96 11.31
CA ARG A 115 1.26 -5.28 12.19
C ARG A 115 2.61 -5.03 11.52
N LYS A 116 3.58 -4.55 12.30
CA LYS A 116 4.91 -4.12 11.86
C LYS A 116 6.01 -4.97 12.52
N GLY A 117 7.05 -5.25 11.74
CA GLY A 117 8.28 -5.82 12.26
C GLY A 117 9.14 -4.78 13.02
N PRO A 118 10.09 -5.21 13.83
CA PRO A 118 10.42 -6.60 14.14
C PRO A 118 9.51 -7.28 15.16
N GLU A 119 8.60 -6.55 15.81
CA GLU A 119 7.68 -7.06 16.83
C GLU A 119 6.74 -8.14 16.27
N TYR A 120 6.26 -7.89 15.04
CA TYR A 120 5.35 -8.76 14.31
C TYR A 120 5.92 -9.04 12.91
N PRO A 121 6.82 -10.03 12.79
CA PRO A 121 7.41 -10.37 11.49
C PRO A 121 6.39 -11.00 10.56
N TYR A 122 6.79 -11.21 9.31
CA TYR A 122 6.04 -11.95 8.30
C TYR A 122 5.54 -13.31 8.86
N PRO A 123 4.28 -13.70 8.60
CA PRO A 123 3.32 -13.07 7.68
C PRO A 123 2.34 -12.07 8.31
N SER A 124 2.58 -11.58 9.53
CA SER A 124 1.58 -10.85 10.34
C SER A 124 0.87 -9.71 9.61
N GLY A 125 1.59 -8.86 8.87
CA GLY A 125 0.97 -7.76 8.13
C GLY A 125 0.14 -8.23 6.93
N HIS A 126 0.53 -9.35 6.28
CA HIS A 126 -0.23 -9.98 5.21
C HIS A 126 -1.52 -10.61 5.74
N ASP A 127 -1.43 -11.28 6.90
CA ASP A 127 -2.60 -11.83 7.60
C ASP A 127 -3.61 -10.73 7.93
N ASP A 128 -3.14 -9.59 8.43
CA ASP A 128 -4.00 -8.45 8.73
C ASP A 128 -4.68 -7.89 7.48
N ALA A 129 -3.96 -7.79 6.36
CA ALA A 129 -4.53 -7.31 5.10
C ALA A 129 -5.62 -8.25 4.57
N GLU A 130 -5.37 -9.56 4.60
CA GLU A 130 -6.38 -10.56 4.22
C GLU A 130 -7.60 -10.51 5.14
N ASP A 131 -7.39 -10.41 6.47
CA ASP A 131 -8.48 -10.35 7.44
C ASP A 131 -9.41 -9.15 7.21
N VAL A 132 -8.83 -7.97 6.90
CA VAL A 132 -9.64 -6.77 6.58
C VAL A 132 -10.48 -6.98 5.33
N VAL A 133 -9.90 -7.51 4.25
CA VAL A 133 -10.66 -7.75 3.00
C VAL A 133 -11.72 -8.83 3.21
N GLY A 134 -11.40 -9.91 3.91
CA GLY A 134 -12.38 -10.94 4.27
C GLY A 134 -13.54 -10.39 5.07
N TRP A 135 -13.24 -9.50 6.04
CA TRP A 135 -14.28 -8.80 6.79
C TRP A 135 -15.13 -7.91 5.87
N VAL A 136 -14.53 -7.10 5.00
CA VAL A 136 -15.28 -6.27 4.03
C VAL A 136 -16.24 -7.12 3.21
N LEU A 137 -15.76 -8.22 2.62
CA LEU A 137 -16.57 -9.13 1.79
C LEU A 137 -17.72 -9.78 2.58
N SER A 138 -17.60 -9.92 3.89
CA SER A 138 -18.67 -10.43 4.76
C SER A 138 -19.74 -9.38 5.10
N GLN A 139 -19.49 -8.08 4.82
CA GLN A 139 -20.36 -6.96 5.22
C GLN A 139 -21.27 -6.46 4.08
N SER A 140 -21.91 -7.37 3.33
CA SER A 140 -22.80 -7.02 2.21
C SER A 140 -24.02 -6.16 2.58
N GLN A 141 -24.34 -6.05 3.87
CA GLN A 141 -25.37 -5.14 4.36
C GLN A 141 -24.87 -3.70 4.50
N ARG A 142 -23.55 -3.51 4.62
CA ARG A 142 -22.91 -2.21 4.83
C ARG A 142 -22.23 -1.67 3.57
N PHE A 143 -21.70 -2.54 2.73
CA PHE A 143 -20.88 -2.21 1.56
C PHE A 143 -21.45 -2.82 0.28
N ASP A 144 -21.20 -2.17 -0.86
CA ASP A 144 -21.35 -2.80 -2.17
C ASP A 144 -20.14 -3.72 -2.41
N VAL A 145 -20.25 -4.96 -1.95
CA VAL A 145 -19.17 -5.97 -2.05
C VAL A 145 -18.99 -6.52 -3.47
N THR A 146 -19.83 -6.09 -4.42
CA THR A 146 -19.64 -6.37 -5.86
C THR A 146 -18.70 -5.35 -6.52
N LYS A 147 -18.23 -4.33 -5.79
CA LYS A 147 -17.36 -3.26 -6.25
C LYS A 147 -16.27 -2.99 -5.22
N VAL A 148 -15.31 -3.89 -5.14
CA VAL A 148 -14.17 -3.80 -4.20
C VAL A 148 -12.88 -3.59 -4.99
N ALA A 149 -12.14 -2.53 -4.67
CA ALA A 149 -10.81 -2.26 -5.18
C ALA A 149 -9.79 -2.20 -4.04
N LEU A 150 -8.54 -2.48 -4.35
CA LEU A 150 -7.43 -2.38 -3.39
C LEU A 150 -6.45 -1.29 -3.82
N SER A 151 -5.91 -0.58 -2.86
CA SER A 151 -4.86 0.41 -3.08
C SER A 151 -3.78 0.35 -2.01
N GLY A 152 -2.62 0.89 -2.33
CA GLY A 152 -1.56 0.97 -1.35
C GLY A 152 -0.29 1.61 -1.86
N PHE A 153 0.63 1.85 -0.93
CA PHE A 153 1.86 2.59 -1.15
C PHE A 153 3.06 1.78 -0.61
N SER A 154 4.13 1.60 -1.40
CA SER A 154 5.33 0.87 -0.98
C SER A 154 4.98 -0.54 -0.44
N SER A 155 5.33 -0.85 0.81
CA SER A 155 4.91 -2.10 1.48
C SER A 155 3.39 -2.31 1.49
N GLY A 156 2.59 -1.23 1.60
CA GLY A 156 1.13 -1.30 1.45
C GLY A 156 0.70 -1.66 0.03
N ALA A 157 1.43 -1.22 -1.00
CA ALA A 157 1.20 -1.64 -2.37
C ALA A 157 1.44 -3.14 -2.56
N ALA A 158 2.48 -3.68 -1.90
CA ALA A 158 2.70 -5.12 -1.90
C ALA A 158 1.59 -5.88 -1.18
N LEU A 159 1.09 -5.36 -0.06
CA LEU A 159 -0.07 -5.94 0.63
C LEU A 159 -1.30 -5.95 -0.28
N ALA A 160 -1.58 -4.84 -0.99
CA ALA A 160 -2.70 -4.76 -1.92
C ALA A 160 -2.58 -5.80 -3.05
N LEU A 161 -1.41 -5.92 -3.68
CA LEU A 161 -1.15 -6.89 -4.75
C LEU A 161 -1.29 -8.34 -4.26
N ASN A 162 -0.68 -8.68 -3.12
CA ASN A 162 -0.78 -10.02 -2.53
C ASN A 162 -2.22 -10.37 -2.15
N THR A 163 -2.93 -9.45 -1.48
CA THR A 163 -4.30 -9.67 -1.03
C THR A 163 -5.27 -9.79 -2.22
N ALA A 164 -5.07 -8.98 -3.28
CA ALA A 164 -5.87 -9.12 -4.49
C ALA A 164 -5.67 -10.48 -5.17
N ASN A 165 -4.43 -10.94 -5.25
CA ASN A 165 -4.12 -12.27 -5.78
C ASN A 165 -4.72 -13.39 -4.92
N PHE A 166 -4.70 -13.23 -3.59
CA PHE A 166 -5.30 -14.20 -2.66
C PHE A 166 -6.80 -14.37 -2.89
N TYR A 167 -7.56 -13.26 -2.99
CA TYR A 167 -9.02 -13.29 -3.18
C TYR A 167 -9.43 -13.53 -4.64
N GLY A 168 -8.62 -13.13 -5.60
CA GLY A 168 -8.85 -13.32 -7.02
C GLY A 168 -9.81 -12.32 -7.67
N PRO A 169 -9.90 -12.33 -9.01
CA PRO A 169 -10.63 -11.34 -9.80
C PRO A 169 -12.15 -11.37 -9.63
N SER A 170 -12.72 -12.45 -9.13
CA SER A 170 -14.16 -12.53 -8.82
C SER A 170 -14.57 -11.74 -7.58
N LYS A 171 -13.61 -11.31 -6.75
CA LYS A 171 -13.83 -10.53 -5.51
C LYS A 171 -13.21 -9.15 -5.57
N ILE A 172 -12.07 -9.01 -6.21
CA ILE A 172 -11.33 -7.75 -6.32
C ILE A 172 -11.34 -7.31 -7.77
N HIS A 173 -11.84 -6.09 -8.02
CA HIS A 173 -12.09 -5.58 -9.36
C HIS A 173 -10.93 -4.73 -9.90
N ALA A 174 -10.21 -4.03 -9.02
CA ALA A 174 -9.05 -3.24 -9.40
C ALA A 174 -7.96 -3.22 -8.33
N ILE A 175 -6.73 -2.96 -8.78
CA ILE A 175 -5.61 -2.53 -7.96
C ILE A 175 -5.13 -1.17 -8.48
N SER A 176 -4.88 -0.23 -7.57
CA SER A 176 -4.16 1.00 -7.86
C SER A 176 -3.10 1.22 -6.80
N ALA A 177 -1.82 1.08 -7.17
CA ALA A 177 -0.72 1.03 -6.21
C ALA A 177 0.51 1.81 -6.67
N LEU A 178 1.25 2.39 -5.71
CA LEU A 178 2.44 3.18 -5.97
C LEU A 178 3.71 2.48 -5.44
N TYR A 179 4.74 2.52 -6.27
CA TYR A 179 6.11 2.05 -5.98
C TYR A 179 6.18 0.73 -5.18
N PRO A 180 5.54 -0.37 -5.68
CA PRO A 180 5.52 -1.64 -4.97
C PRO A 180 6.89 -2.33 -4.94
N PRO A 181 7.33 -2.91 -3.81
CA PRO A 181 8.47 -3.81 -3.74
C PRO A 181 8.10 -5.19 -4.32
N VAL A 182 8.31 -5.37 -5.63
CA VAL A 182 7.85 -6.56 -6.38
C VAL A 182 8.73 -7.79 -6.13
N ASP A 183 10.04 -7.60 -6.05
CA ASP A 183 11.01 -8.67 -5.84
C ASP A 183 12.17 -8.18 -4.97
N VAL A 184 11.99 -8.26 -3.66
CA VAL A 184 13.00 -7.80 -2.70
C VAL A 184 14.16 -8.78 -2.51
N ALA A 185 13.99 -10.03 -2.95
CA ALA A 185 15.03 -11.05 -2.91
C ALA A 185 16.06 -10.83 -4.04
N HIS A 186 15.58 -10.39 -5.22
CA HIS A 186 16.38 -10.19 -6.42
C HIS A 186 16.15 -8.80 -7.03
N PRO A 187 16.53 -7.71 -6.33
CA PRO A 187 16.33 -6.35 -6.82
C PRO A 187 17.14 -6.13 -8.09
N GLN A 188 16.54 -5.47 -9.08
CA GLN A 188 17.30 -4.98 -10.22
C GLN A 188 18.10 -3.73 -9.79
N PRO A 189 19.31 -3.54 -10.32
CA PRO A 189 20.05 -2.33 -10.05
C PRO A 189 19.25 -1.11 -10.53
N PRO A 190 19.32 0.03 -9.83
CA PRO A 190 18.68 1.25 -10.28
C PRO A 190 19.25 1.64 -11.65
N LYS A 191 18.39 2.08 -12.55
CA LYS A 191 18.80 2.57 -13.86
C LYS A 191 19.41 3.96 -13.71
N PRO A 192 20.62 4.23 -14.23
CA PRO A 192 21.17 5.57 -14.20
C PRO A 192 20.26 6.54 -14.96
N VAL A 193 19.99 7.69 -14.37
CA VAL A 193 19.25 8.79 -15.00
C VAL A 193 20.15 10.02 -15.12
N PRO A 194 20.02 10.85 -16.17
CA PRO A 194 20.90 11.99 -16.40
C PRO A 194 20.49 13.26 -15.65
N TYR A 195 19.69 13.14 -14.60
CA TYR A 195 19.13 14.28 -13.86
C TYR A 195 19.03 14.00 -12.37
N GLU A 196 18.94 15.07 -11.58
CA GLU A 196 18.72 15.02 -10.15
C GLU A 196 17.22 14.82 -9.83
N PRO A 197 16.90 14.11 -8.73
CA PRO A 197 15.52 13.97 -8.28
C PRO A 197 14.91 15.32 -7.89
N ARG A 198 13.58 15.44 -8.01
CA ARG A 198 12.80 16.61 -7.58
C ARG A 198 12.26 16.47 -6.19
N SER A 199 11.68 15.32 -5.88
CA SER A 199 11.00 15.07 -4.61
C SER A 199 11.08 13.60 -4.22
N GLY A 200 10.76 13.34 -2.97
CA GLY A 200 10.70 12.00 -2.42
C GLY A 200 11.77 11.74 -1.36
N LEU A 201 11.99 10.48 -1.12
CA LEU A 201 12.93 9.98 -0.13
C LEU A 201 13.94 9.05 -0.80
N TYR A 202 15.21 9.36 -0.68
CA TYR A 202 16.26 8.41 -1.06
C TYR A 202 16.14 7.12 -0.25
N LEU A 203 15.61 6.07 -0.89
CA LEU A 203 15.48 4.75 -0.31
C LEU A 203 16.83 4.03 -0.41
N SER A 204 17.69 4.18 0.59
CA SER A 204 19.01 3.57 0.57
C SER A 204 18.94 2.04 0.64
N PRO A 205 19.90 1.31 0.02
CA PRO A 205 20.00 -0.13 0.16
C PRO A 205 20.13 -0.61 1.62
N GLY A 206 20.72 0.23 2.49
CA GLY A 206 20.81 -0.02 3.94
C GLY A 206 19.44 0.00 4.62
N ALA A 207 18.59 0.98 4.28
CA ALA A 207 17.22 1.06 4.79
C ALA A 207 16.37 -0.14 4.35
N VAL A 208 16.45 -0.51 3.06
CA VAL A 208 15.76 -1.71 2.55
C VAL A 208 16.21 -2.96 3.28
N ARG A 209 17.53 -3.11 3.52
CA ARG A 209 18.07 -4.25 4.28
C ARG A 209 17.57 -4.28 5.72
N LEU A 210 17.52 -3.14 6.39
CA LEU A 210 16.96 -3.03 7.74
C LEU A 210 15.48 -3.45 7.77
N PHE A 211 14.66 -2.96 6.84
CA PHE A 211 13.24 -3.29 6.74
C PHE A 211 13.03 -4.77 6.46
N ASN A 212 13.74 -5.32 5.49
CA ASN A 212 13.66 -6.74 5.15
C ASN A 212 14.10 -7.64 6.31
N ASN A 213 15.20 -7.31 7.01
CA ASN A 213 15.64 -8.08 8.16
C ASN A 213 14.66 -7.97 9.34
N SER A 214 14.02 -6.82 9.53
CA SER A 214 13.04 -6.62 10.60
C SER A 214 11.74 -7.38 10.33
N TYR A 215 11.26 -7.39 9.09
CA TYR A 215 9.98 -8.04 8.78
C TYR A 215 10.14 -9.50 8.35
N MET A 216 11.19 -9.82 7.63
CA MET A 216 11.50 -11.17 7.14
C MET A 216 12.86 -11.65 7.66
N PRO A 217 12.93 -12.04 8.91
CA PRO A 217 14.19 -12.44 9.55
C PRO A 217 14.79 -13.72 8.95
N ILE A 218 13.97 -14.57 8.34
CA ILE A 218 14.39 -15.83 7.72
C ILE A 218 14.50 -15.60 6.21
N LEU A 219 15.72 -15.73 5.66
CA LEU A 219 15.98 -15.47 4.24
C LEU A 219 15.09 -16.31 3.30
N ALA A 220 14.85 -17.58 3.65
CA ALA A 220 13.99 -18.46 2.86
C ALA A 220 12.56 -17.95 2.69
N THR A 221 12.02 -17.18 3.67
CA THR A 221 10.66 -16.62 3.56
C THR A 221 10.57 -15.53 2.50
N ARG A 222 11.69 -14.96 2.06
CA ARG A 222 11.73 -13.94 1.00
C ARG A 222 11.42 -14.51 -0.38
N GLU A 223 11.55 -15.81 -0.54
CA GLU A 223 11.23 -16.54 -1.76
C GLU A 223 9.78 -17.05 -1.79
N GLU A 224 9.05 -16.97 -0.66
CA GLU A 224 7.66 -17.40 -0.61
C GLU A 224 6.79 -16.58 -1.56
N PRO A 225 5.96 -17.23 -2.41
CA PRO A 225 5.09 -16.53 -3.37
C PRO A 225 4.20 -15.48 -2.70
N ARG A 226 3.65 -15.76 -1.52
CA ARG A 226 2.80 -14.85 -0.77
C ARG A 226 3.51 -13.54 -0.35
N PHE A 227 4.84 -13.50 -0.37
CA PHE A 227 5.60 -12.30 -0.12
C PHE A 227 6.20 -11.70 -1.40
N ARG A 228 6.73 -12.56 -2.26
CA ARG A 228 7.37 -12.19 -3.51
C ARG A 228 6.33 -12.06 -4.61
N ILE A 229 5.91 -10.85 -4.93
CA ILE A 229 4.85 -10.57 -5.93
C ILE A 229 5.16 -11.22 -7.27
N ARG A 230 6.43 -11.25 -7.69
CA ARG A 230 6.88 -11.92 -8.92
C ARG A 230 6.62 -13.43 -8.94
N GLY A 231 6.37 -14.05 -7.81
CA GLY A 231 6.04 -15.47 -7.68
C GLY A 231 4.54 -15.78 -7.65
N LEU A 232 3.68 -14.76 -7.71
CA LEU A 232 2.24 -14.93 -7.66
C LEU A 232 1.68 -15.43 -9.00
N GLU A 233 0.58 -16.15 -8.94
CA GLU A 233 -0.15 -16.60 -10.12
C GLU A 233 -0.83 -15.40 -10.80
N THR A 234 -0.40 -15.06 -12.02
CA THR A 234 -0.80 -13.83 -12.71
C THR A 234 -2.27 -13.83 -13.13
N SER A 235 -2.85 -14.98 -13.41
CA SER A 235 -4.27 -15.15 -13.73
C SER A 235 -5.21 -14.70 -12.59
N ARG A 236 -4.73 -14.76 -11.36
CA ARG A 236 -5.49 -14.39 -10.15
C ARG A 236 -5.51 -12.89 -9.86
N PHE A 237 -4.75 -12.07 -10.59
CA PHE A 237 -4.89 -10.63 -10.47
C PHE A 237 -6.20 -10.13 -11.09
N PRO A 238 -6.77 -9.01 -10.58
CA PRO A 238 -7.94 -8.39 -11.19
C PRO A 238 -7.64 -7.88 -12.61
N ASN A 239 -8.70 -7.58 -13.36
CA ASN A 239 -8.58 -7.14 -14.74
C ASN A 239 -8.05 -5.71 -14.88
N HIS A 240 -8.15 -4.89 -13.85
CA HIS A 240 -7.72 -3.48 -13.85
C HIS A 240 -6.58 -3.27 -12.87
N ILE A 241 -5.39 -2.99 -13.39
CA ILE A 241 -4.18 -2.78 -12.60
C ILE A 241 -3.51 -1.47 -13.01
N PHE A 242 -3.36 -0.56 -12.08
CA PHE A 242 -2.61 0.68 -12.24
C PHE A 242 -1.44 0.73 -11.25
N ILE A 243 -0.25 0.95 -11.78
CA ILE A 243 0.99 1.09 -10.98
C ILE A 243 1.71 2.35 -11.40
N ALA A 244 2.20 3.14 -10.44
CA ALA A 244 3.12 4.22 -10.72
C ALA A 244 4.35 4.14 -9.81
N CYS A 245 5.50 4.52 -10.34
CA CYS A 245 6.77 4.54 -9.62
C CYS A 245 7.65 5.67 -10.12
N GLY A 246 8.29 6.41 -9.22
CA GLY A 246 9.29 7.40 -9.61
C GLY A 246 10.45 6.72 -10.35
N ASP A 247 10.94 7.31 -11.41
CA ASP A 247 11.98 6.68 -12.25
C ASP A 247 13.38 6.72 -11.61
N VAL A 248 13.56 7.53 -10.55
CA VAL A 248 14.76 7.58 -9.71
C VAL A 248 14.63 6.67 -8.48
N ASP A 249 13.44 6.12 -8.20
CA ASP A 249 13.19 5.22 -7.07
C ASP A 249 13.98 3.90 -7.23
N LEU A 250 14.62 3.44 -6.14
CA LEU A 250 15.32 2.16 -6.09
C LEU A 250 14.45 0.97 -6.53
N LEU A 251 13.14 1.03 -6.30
CA LEU A 251 12.19 -0.04 -6.64
C LEU A 251 11.75 -0.02 -8.10
N HIS A 252 11.98 1.10 -8.83
CA HIS A 252 11.46 1.33 -10.17
C HIS A 252 11.85 0.23 -11.17
N SER A 253 13.15 -0.05 -11.30
CA SER A 253 13.64 -0.98 -12.33
C SER A 253 13.06 -2.38 -12.19
N THR A 254 12.94 -2.85 -10.93
CA THR A 254 12.36 -4.17 -10.62
C THR A 254 10.85 -4.18 -10.91
N ALA A 255 10.14 -3.15 -10.49
CA ALA A 255 8.70 -3.03 -10.70
C ALA A 255 8.39 -2.90 -12.21
N LYS A 256 9.07 -1.99 -12.91
CA LYS A 256 8.86 -1.79 -14.33
C LYS A 256 9.07 -3.07 -15.15
N LYS A 257 10.17 -3.77 -14.92
CA LYS A 257 10.44 -5.04 -15.61
C LYS A 257 9.32 -6.05 -15.39
N TYR A 258 8.86 -6.22 -14.17
CA TYR A 258 7.79 -7.16 -13.85
C TYR A 258 6.47 -6.79 -14.53
N PHE A 259 6.05 -5.52 -14.44
CA PHE A 259 4.78 -5.10 -15.04
C PHE A 259 4.83 -5.03 -16.57
N ASP A 260 5.99 -4.73 -17.18
CA ASP A 260 6.19 -4.85 -18.64
C ASP A 260 6.03 -6.33 -19.09
N GLU A 261 6.57 -7.30 -18.34
CA GLU A 261 6.38 -8.73 -18.58
C GLU A 261 4.89 -9.11 -18.43
N LEU A 262 4.22 -8.62 -17.38
CA LEU A 262 2.82 -8.90 -17.12
C LEU A 262 1.90 -8.38 -18.25
N VAL A 263 2.15 -7.19 -18.77
CA VAL A 263 1.44 -6.64 -19.94
C VAL A 263 1.60 -7.54 -21.18
N GLN A 264 2.73 -8.21 -21.33
CA GLN A 264 2.96 -9.12 -22.45
C GLN A 264 2.24 -10.48 -22.31
N THR A 265 2.06 -10.95 -21.07
CA THR A 265 1.48 -12.27 -20.79
C THR A 265 -0.03 -12.22 -20.54
N GLU A 266 -0.55 -11.18 -19.92
CA GLU A 266 -1.96 -11.03 -19.53
C GLU A 266 -2.69 -10.05 -20.45
N LYS A 267 -2.93 -10.48 -21.71
CA LYS A 267 -3.49 -9.61 -22.78
C LYS A 267 -4.93 -9.15 -22.53
N ASP A 268 -5.69 -9.91 -21.74
CA ASP A 268 -7.09 -9.63 -21.44
C ASP A 268 -7.26 -8.68 -20.24
N LYS A 269 -6.13 -8.27 -19.61
CA LYS A 269 -6.15 -7.35 -18.47
C LYS A 269 -5.74 -5.94 -18.90
N SER A 270 -6.40 -4.94 -18.33
CA SER A 270 -6.00 -3.53 -18.42
C SER A 270 -4.92 -3.24 -17.40
N ILE A 271 -3.66 -3.24 -17.85
CA ILE A 271 -2.49 -3.04 -16.99
C ILE A 271 -1.76 -1.77 -17.43
N THR A 272 -1.62 -0.81 -16.52
CA THR A 272 -0.91 0.44 -16.77
C THR A 272 0.25 0.58 -15.78
N PHE A 273 1.46 0.82 -16.30
CA PHE A 273 2.61 1.20 -15.50
C PHE A 273 3.08 2.61 -15.89
N VAL A 274 3.12 3.52 -14.93
CA VAL A 274 3.56 4.91 -15.13
C VAL A 274 4.90 5.12 -14.44
N SER A 275 5.93 5.48 -15.24
CA SER A 275 7.20 6.00 -14.72
C SER A 275 7.08 7.50 -14.51
N VAL A 276 7.19 7.95 -13.27
CA VAL A 276 7.06 9.38 -12.93
C VAL A 276 8.45 10.00 -12.93
N GLU A 277 8.69 10.87 -13.91
CA GLU A 277 10.00 11.45 -14.18
C GLU A 277 10.54 12.26 -13.01
N ARG A 278 11.81 12.02 -12.64
CA ARG A 278 12.58 12.73 -11.61
C ARG A 278 12.03 12.60 -10.19
N GLU A 279 11.21 11.59 -9.91
CA GLU A 279 10.66 11.37 -8.59
C GLU A 279 11.34 10.18 -7.89
N GLU A 280 11.66 10.34 -6.60
CA GLU A 280 12.18 9.28 -5.72
C GLU A 280 11.05 8.52 -5.02
N HIS A 281 11.42 7.65 -4.07
CA HIS A 281 10.46 6.89 -3.27
C HIS A 281 9.56 7.80 -2.43
N ALA A 282 8.26 7.50 -2.36
CA ALA A 282 7.26 8.24 -1.57
C ALA A 282 7.20 9.76 -1.90
N TRP A 283 7.50 10.15 -3.13
CA TRP A 283 7.46 11.53 -3.63
C TRP A 283 6.10 12.19 -3.46
N ASP A 284 5.04 11.43 -3.56
CA ASP A 284 3.66 11.89 -3.41
C ASP A 284 3.31 12.29 -1.96
N LYS A 285 4.04 11.77 -0.97
CA LYS A 285 3.88 12.14 0.44
C LYS A 285 4.67 13.40 0.82
N MET A 286 5.71 13.72 0.06
CA MET A 286 6.61 14.85 0.30
C MET A 286 6.96 15.57 -1.01
N PRO A 287 5.96 16.08 -1.75
CA PRO A 287 6.24 16.85 -2.95
C PRO A 287 6.89 18.18 -2.56
N LEU A 288 8.15 18.40 -2.97
CA LEU A 288 8.94 19.57 -2.59
C LEU A 288 8.81 20.73 -3.57
N VAL A 289 8.35 20.44 -4.79
CA VAL A 289 8.21 21.43 -5.87
C VAL A 289 6.82 21.33 -6.53
N PRO A 290 6.34 22.41 -7.19
CA PRO A 290 5.02 22.42 -7.83
C PRO A 290 4.82 21.31 -8.88
N GLU A 291 5.87 20.96 -9.59
CA GLU A 291 5.85 19.89 -10.60
C GLU A 291 5.56 18.53 -9.96
N SER A 292 6.12 18.25 -8.79
CA SER A 292 5.86 17.02 -8.02
C SER A 292 4.44 17.00 -7.45
N VAL A 293 3.91 18.15 -7.02
CA VAL A 293 2.49 18.28 -6.62
C VAL A 293 1.59 17.93 -7.80
N LYS A 294 1.86 18.52 -8.98
CA LYS A 294 1.12 18.24 -10.21
C LYS A 294 1.20 16.76 -10.59
N ALA A 295 2.40 16.17 -10.56
CA ALA A 295 2.62 14.76 -10.88
C ALA A 295 1.83 13.84 -9.92
N ARG A 296 1.81 14.15 -8.61
CA ARG A 296 0.99 13.44 -7.62
C ARG A 296 -0.49 13.49 -7.99
N ASP A 297 -1.01 14.69 -8.24
CA ASP A 297 -2.43 14.89 -8.50
C ASP A 297 -2.84 14.20 -9.82
N ASP A 298 -1.98 14.24 -10.85
CA ASP A 298 -2.19 13.54 -12.12
C ASP A 298 -2.16 12.01 -11.94
N VAL A 299 -1.25 11.46 -11.13
CA VAL A 299 -1.19 10.03 -10.83
C VAL A 299 -2.39 9.59 -9.99
N TYR A 300 -2.78 10.35 -8.97
CA TYR A 300 -3.96 10.02 -8.17
C TYR A 300 -5.23 10.01 -9.02
N ARG A 301 -5.39 10.97 -9.94
CA ARG A 301 -6.50 10.96 -10.89
C ARG A 301 -6.52 9.68 -11.73
N GLN A 302 -5.38 9.25 -12.28
CA GLN A 302 -5.29 8.01 -13.06
C GLN A 302 -5.61 6.78 -12.21
N MET A 303 -5.20 6.75 -10.92
CA MET A 303 -5.61 5.70 -9.98
C MET A 303 -7.13 5.65 -9.80
N PHE A 304 -7.77 6.81 -9.65
CA PHE A 304 -9.22 6.89 -9.52
C PHE A 304 -9.93 6.47 -10.81
N ASP A 305 -9.44 6.88 -11.97
CA ASP A 305 -9.99 6.50 -13.27
C ASP A 305 -9.92 4.99 -13.50
N ASN A 306 -8.79 4.34 -13.14
CA ASN A 306 -8.64 2.87 -13.17
C ASN A 306 -9.71 2.18 -12.31
N ILE A 307 -9.91 2.64 -11.07
CA ILE A 307 -10.91 2.07 -10.16
C ILE A 307 -12.32 2.34 -10.68
N LYS A 308 -12.62 3.57 -11.15
CA LYS A 308 -13.92 3.92 -11.69
C LYS A 308 -14.31 3.05 -12.88
N THR A 309 -13.38 2.84 -13.81
CA THR A 309 -13.59 1.96 -14.97
C THR A 309 -13.92 0.54 -14.53
N SER A 310 -13.19 -0.01 -13.56
CA SER A 310 -13.44 -1.36 -13.05
C SER A 310 -14.79 -1.53 -12.35
N PHE A 311 -15.37 -0.47 -11.79
CA PHE A 311 -16.67 -0.52 -11.15
C PHE A 311 -17.83 -0.38 -12.15
N SER A 312 -17.52 -0.04 -13.40
CA SER A 312 -18.49 0.12 -14.50
C SER A 312 -18.48 -1.06 -15.48
N SER A 313 -17.48 -1.93 -15.41
CA SER A 313 -17.35 -3.18 -16.16
C SER A 313 -17.98 -4.35 -15.40
#